data_3be9c68f6532772754f10a8b62e4d2d5
#
_entry.id   3be9c68f6532772754f10a8b62e4d2d5
#
_cell.length_a   1.000
_cell.length_b   1.000
_cell.length_c   1.000
_cell.angle_alpha   90.00
_cell.angle_beta   90.00
_cell.angle_gamma   90.00
#
_symmetry.space_group_name_H-M   'P 1'
#
loop_
_entity.id
_entity.type
_entity.pdbx_description
1 polymer ?
#
loop_
_entity_poly.entity_id
_entity_poly.type
_entity_poly.pdbx_seq_one_letter_code
_entity_poly.pdbx_strand_id
1 'polypeptide(L)'
;MALSYGGASQAAFAMLKDMANRLIGMNPLDHEVIWQKLYQGCFWSYNGGPIVFGGISAFDIALWDIKGKVYGQPLYRLLGGKHRDTLKAYASQLQNGWGVGRKTARTPADYARQAEIAVEKGFRAVKYNFLTFKEDEGRYPRTEQTAYLDPEYLDLAEARIAAVREAVGSKVDIILENHCYTDAQSAVQFGNMAKKYGILYYEEPVVPH
;
A
#
# COMPACT_ATOMS: atom_id res chain seq x y z
N MET A 1 8.63 2.52 -11.79
CA MET A 1 7.88 3.78 -11.94
C MET A 1 7.38 4.20 -10.55
N ALA A 2 8.00 5.23 -9.99
CA ALA A 2 7.76 5.66 -8.61
C ALA A 2 6.51 6.55 -8.43
N LEU A 3 5.69 6.71 -9.44
CA LEU A 3 4.55 7.60 -9.41
C LEU A 3 3.29 6.87 -9.01
N SER A 4 3.10 6.93 -7.71
CA SER A 4 1.85 6.88 -6.97
C SER A 4 0.72 5.97 -7.42
N TYR A 5 0.48 5.16 -6.55
CA TYR A 5 -0.78 4.53 -6.25
C TYR A 5 -1.71 5.58 -5.58
N GLY A 6 -2.53 6.29 -6.22
CA GLY A 6 -3.40 7.22 -5.48
C GLY A 6 -4.07 8.31 -6.31
N GLY A 7 -4.18 8.11 -7.62
CA GLY A 7 -5.02 8.98 -8.45
C GLY A 7 -4.37 10.32 -8.89
N ALA A 8 -3.19 10.68 -8.35
CA ALA A 8 -2.52 11.93 -8.71
C ALA A 8 -1.31 11.72 -9.65
N SER A 9 -1.19 10.56 -10.29
CA SER A 9 -0.02 10.20 -11.10
C SER A 9 0.25 11.12 -12.27
N GLN A 10 -0.77 11.65 -12.92
CA GLN A 10 -0.62 12.61 -14.01
C GLN A 10 -0.09 13.98 -13.51
N ALA A 11 -0.61 14.43 -12.37
CA ALA A 11 -0.15 15.66 -11.74
C ALA A 11 1.31 15.55 -11.25
N ALA A 12 1.66 14.42 -10.61
CA ALA A 12 3.02 14.14 -10.18
C ALA A 12 3.99 14.01 -11.38
N PHE A 13 3.53 13.45 -12.50
CA PHE A 13 4.33 13.37 -13.73
C PHE A 13 4.55 14.75 -14.37
N ALA A 14 3.53 15.62 -14.35
CA ALA A 14 3.70 17.01 -14.81
C ALA A 14 4.69 17.76 -13.91
N MET A 15 4.59 17.63 -12.59
CA MET A 15 5.54 18.19 -11.63
C MET A 15 6.97 17.70 -11.89
N LEU A 16 7.14 16.41 -12.16
CA LEU A 16 8.44 15.83 -12.49
C LEU A 16 9.04 16.48 -13.77
N LYS A 17 8.22 16.72 -14.79
CA LYS A 17 8.69 17.42 -16.02
C LYS A 17 9.15 18.84 -15.73
N ASP A 18 8.42 19.59 -14.91
CA ASP A 18 8.80 20.95 -14.51
C ASP A 18 10.11 20.95 -13.71
N MET A 19 10.27 19.99 -12.81
CA MET A 19 11.49 19.82 -12.02
C MET A 19 12.70 19.45 -12.89
N ALA A 20 12.51 18.63 -13.92
CA ALA A 20 13.58 18.15 -14.78
C ALA A 20 14.41 19.29 -15.40
N ASN A 21 13.73 20.37 -15.84
CA ASN A 21 14.40 21.52 -16.43
C ASN A 21 15.37 22.23 -15.48
N ARG A 22 15.17 22.09 -14.18
CA ARG A 22 16.03 22.70 -13.14
C ARG A 22 17.30 21.90 -12.86
N LEU A 23 17.33 20.64 -13.32
CA LEU A 23 18.40 19.69 -13.08
C LEU A 23 19.37 19.55 -14.24
N ILE A 24 19.01 20.07 -15.41
CA ILE A 24 19.87 20.00 -16.60
C ILE A 24 21.23 20.65 -16.31
N GLY A 25 22.30 19.89 -16.57
CA GLY A 25 23.68 20.31 -16.34
C GLY A 25 24.21 20.15 -14.92
N MET A 26 23.39 19.64 -13.99
CA MET A 26 23.87 19.30 -12.64
C MET A 26 24.55 17.94 -12.63
N ASN A 27 25.53 17.78 -11.74
CA ASN A 27 26.15 16.50 -11.51
C ASN A 27 25.17 15.56 -10.76
N PRO A 28 24.78 14.41 -11.33
CA PRO A 28 23.81 13.51 -10.71
C PRO A 28 24.31 12.83 -9.42
N LEU A 29 25.62 12.89 -9.13
CA LEU A 29 26.17 12.37 -7.88
C LEU A 29 25.92 13.28 -6.68
N ASP A 30 25.60 14.56 -6.92
CA ASP A 30 25.29 15.53 -5.88
C ASP A 30 23.81 15.49 -5.50
N HIS A 31 23.28 14.29 -5.25
CA HIS A 31 21.84 14.07 -5.11
C HIS A 31 21.21 14.85 -3.94
N GLU A 32 21.91 15.07 -2.83
CA GLU A 32 21.41 15.92 -1.73
C GLU A 32 21.25 17.37 -2.16
N VAL A 33 22.20 17.91 -2.94
CA VAL A 33 22.11 19.27 -3.50
C VAL A 33 20.92 19.36 -4.47
N ILE A 34 20.73 18.33 -5.28
CA ILE A 34 19.60 18.25 -6.20
C ILE A 34 18.27 18.19 -5.42
N TRP A 35 18.19 17.34 -4.40
CA TRP A 35 17.01 17.24 -3.55
C TRP A 35 16.65 18.60 -2.92
N GLN A 36 17.64 19.25 -2.32
CA GLN A 36 17.49 20.57 -1.70
C GLN A 36 17.02 21.61 -2.71
N LYS A 37 17.60 21.62 -3.91
CA LYS A 37 17.22 22.53 -5.00
C LYS A 37 15.77 22.31 -5.46
N LEU A 38 15.33 21.06 -5.55
CA LEU A 38 13.95 20.72 -5.92
C LEU A 38 12.97 21.14 -4.82
N TYR A 39 13.31 20.88 -3.57
CA TYR A 39 12.47 21.23 -2.43
C TYR A 39 12.32 22.74 -2.26
N GLN A 40 13.42 23.49 -2.34
CA GLN A 40 13.45 24.95 -2.18
C GLN A 40 13.09 25.71 -3.47
N GLY A 41 13.10 25.05 -4.60
CA GLY A 41 12.99 25.67 -5.91
C GLY A 41 11.61 26.24 -6.25
N CYS A 42 10.60 26.01 -5.43
CA CYS A 42 9.27 26.56 -5.61
C CYS A 42 8.71 27.01 -4.26
N PHE A 43 8.49 28.31 -4.10
CA PHE A 43 7.93 28.88 -2.87
C PHE A 43 6.62 28.18 -2.43
N TRP A 44 5.73 27.94 -3.38
CA TRP A 44 4.44 27.30 -3.12
C TRP A 44 4.52 25.81 -2.79
N SER A 45 5.68 25.19 -2.98
CA SER A 45 5.93 23.78 -2.73
C SER A 45 6.59 23.51 -1.36
N TYR A 46 6.86 24.53 -0.56
CA TYR A 46 7.57 24.37 0.72
C TYR A 46 6.87 23.39 1.69
N ASN A 47 5.56 23.30 1.63
CA ASN A 47 4.80 22.32 2.39
C ASN A 47 4.72 20.95 1.69
N GLY A 48 5.27 20.84 0.49
CA GLY A 48 5.35 19.60 -0.28
C GLY A 48 4.01 19.06 -0.74
N GLY A 49 3.51 18.11 -0.02
CA GLY A 49 2.35 17.34 -0.42
C GLY A 49 2.68 16.21 -1.41
N PRO A 50 1.75 15.29 -1.67
CA PRO A 50 2.02 14.07 -2.41
C PRO A 50 2.46 14.28 -3.86
N ILE A 51 2.03 15.37 -4.50
CA ILE A 51 2.40 15.70 -5.89
C ILE A 51 3.86 16.12 -5.97
N VAL A 52 4.27 17.08 -5.13
CA VAL A 52 5.64 17.61 -5.10
C VAL A 52 6.63 16.54 -4.66
N PHE A 53 6.35 15.88 -3.53
CA PHE A 53 7.21 14.81 -3.03
C PHE A 53 7.21 13.59 -3.95
N GLY A 54 6.12 13.31 -4.67
CA GLY A 54 6.11 12.29 -5.73
C GLY A 54 7.11 12.60 -6.85
N GLY A 55 7.21 13.85 -7.27
CA GLY A 55 8.22 14.31 -8.23
C GLY A 55 9.64 14.22 -7.68
N ILE A 56 9.89 14.75 -6.48
CA ILE A 56 11.20 14.71 -5.81
C ILE A 56 11.65 13.25 -5.61
N SER A 57 10.78 12.38 -5.08
CA SER A 57 11.11 10.98 -4.84
C SER A 57 11.47 10.23 -6.12
N ALA A 58 10.82 10.53 -7.24
CA ALA A 58 11.15 9.91 -8.51
C ALA A 58 12.57 10.24 -8.96
N PHE A 59 13.01 11.49 -8.79
CA PHE A 59 14.40 11.89 -9.05
C PHE A 59 15.36 11.26 -8.05
N ASP A 60 15.04 11.30 -6.76
CA ASP A 60 15.90 10.74 -5.72
C ASP A 60 16.20 9.25 -5.96
N ILE A 61 15.18 8.46 -6.24
CA ILE A 61 15.33 7.03 -6.59
C ILE A 61 16.23 6.85 -7.81
N ALA A 62 16.02 7.66 -8.86
CA ALA A 62 16.82 7.57 -10.08
C ALA A 62 18.30 7.97 -9.83
N LEU A 63 18.54 9.00 -9.03
CA LEU A 63 19.88 9.48 -8.69
C LEU A 63 20.63 8.46 -7.82
N TRP A 64 19.96 7.80 -6.89
CA TRP A 64 20.52 6.70 -6.13
C TRP A 64 20.91 5.51 -7.02
N ASP A 65 20.07 5.17 -8.01
CA ASP A 65 20.38 4.12 -8.98
C ASP A 65 21.61 4.47 -9.84
N ILE A 66 21.70 5.73 -10.32
CA ILE A 66 22.89 6.25 -11.03
C ILE A 66 24.11 6.13 -10.14
N LYS A 67 24.04 6.59 -8.88
CA LYS A 67 25.14 6.55 -7.91
C LYS A 67 25.62 5.11 -7.67
N GLY A 68 24.68 4.17 -7.49
CA GLY A 68 24.99 2.76 -7.37
C GLY A 68 25.75 2.20 -8.58
N LYS A 69 25.31 2.55 -9.78
CA LYS A 69 25.95 2.14 -11.04
C LYS A 69 27.35 2.74 -11.20
N VAL A 70 27.51 4.03 -10.91
CA VAL A 70 28.80 4.72 -11.00
C VAL A 70 29.83 4.11 -10.05
N TYR A 71 29.44 3.79 -8.83
CA TYR A 71 30.34 3.19 -7.84
C TYR A 71 30.45 1.67 -7.95
N GLY A 72 29.69 1.02 -8.84
CA GLY A 72 29.66 -0.44 -8.95
C GLY A 72 29.18 -1.12 -7.68
N GLN A 73 28.31 -0.47 -6.90
CA GLN A 73 27.84 -0.97 -5.62
C GLN A 73 26.30 -1.05 -5.57
N PRO A 74 25.77 -2.11 -4.97
CA PRO A 74 24.33 -2.17 -4.71
C PRO A 74 23.93 -1.11 -3.68
N LEU A 75 22.70 -0.56 -3.81
CA LEU A 75 22.22 0.54 -2.97
C LEU A 75 22.34 0.28 -1.46
N TYR A 76 22.06 -0.94 -1.01
CA TYR A 76 22.14 -1.26 0.40
C TYR A 76 23.54 -1.00 1.00
N ARG A 77 24.62 -1.11 0.18
CA ARG A 77 25.97 -0.78 0.62
C ARG A 77 26.16 0.71 0.78
N LEU A 78 25.63 1.50 -0.15
CA LEU A 78 25.70 2.95 -0.10
C LEU A 78 24.84 3.53 1.03
N LEU A 79 23.81 2.80 1.45
CA LEU A 79 22.87 3.19 2.51
C LEU A 79 23.21 2.62 3.90
N GLY A 80 24.43 2.12 4.09
CA GLY A 80 24.90 1.72 5.42
C GLY A 80 25.11 0.21 5.62
N GLY A 81 24.83 -0.61 4.62
CA GLY A 81 25.12 -2.04 4.66
C GLY A 81 23.89 -2.93 4.69
N LYS A 82 24.16 -4.23 4.67
CA LYS A 82 23.13 -5.26 4.60
C LYS A 82 22.84 -5.84 5.98
N HIS A 83 21.62 -5.64 6.45
CA HIS A 83 21.19 -6.18 7.74
C HIS A 83 20.55 -7.57 7.64
N ARG A 84 19.97 -7.92 6.49
CA ARG A 84 19.26 -9.18 6.29
C ARG A 84 19.47 -9.70 4.87
N ASP A 85 19.52 -11.03 4.73
CA ASP A 85 19.59 -11.68 3.43
C ASP A 85 18.22 -11.92 2.81
N THR A 86 17.21 -12.06 3.65
CA THR A 86 15.83 -12.29 3.26
C THR A 86 14.88 -11.38 4.02
N LEU A 87 13.78 -11.00 3.39
CA LEU A 87 12.68 -10.23 3.98
C LEU A 87 11.39 -11.04 3.91
N LYS A 88 10.59 -10.99 4.96
CA LYS A 88 9.22 -11.50 4.90
C LYS A 88 8.40 -10.60 3.96
N ALA A 89 7.65 -11.23 3.07
CA ALA A 89 6.71 -10.56 2.20
C ALA A 89 5.28 -11.03 2.50
N TYR A 90 4.32 -10.16 2.29
CA TYR A 90 2.92 -10.52 2.30
C TYR A 90 2.28 -10.34 0.92
N ALA A 91 1.29 -11.18 0.62
CA ALA A 91 0.47 -11.01 -0.56
C ALA A 91 -0.62 -9.98 -0.29
N SER A 92 -0.63 -8.89 -1.07
CA SER A 92 -1.50 -7.73 -0.86
C SER A 92 -2.62 -7.64 -1.87
N GLN A 93 -3.71 -6.97 -1.49
CA GLN A 93 -4.85 -6.64 -2.36
C GLN A 93 -5.56 -7.87 -2.96
N LEU A 94 -5.56 -8.96 -2.21
CA LEU A 94 -6.09 -10.24 -2.70
C LEU A 94 -7.59 -10.19 -3.02
N GLN A 95 -8.35 -9.27 -2.42
CA GLN A 95 -9.76 -9.05 -2.76
C GLN A 95 -9.99 -8.61 -4.21
N ASN A 96 -8.97 -8.05 -4.88
CA ASN A 96 -9.07 -7.69 -6.29
C ASN A 96 -8.77 -8.86 -7.24
N GLY A 97 -8.52 -10.04 -6.69
CA GLY A 97 -8.02 -11.21 -7.41
C GLY A 97 -6.51 -11.16 -7.65
N TRP A 98 -5.88 -12.32 -7.66
CA TRP A 98 -4.43 -12.46 -7.76
C TRP A 98 -4.04 -13.53 -8.79
N GLY A 99 -3.02 -13.23 -9.60
CA GLY A 99 -2.54 -14.16 -10.63
C GLY A 99 -3.23 -14.03 -11.98
N VAL A 100 -3.04 -15.04 -12.82
CA VAL A 100 -3.64 -15.12 -14.16
C VAL A 100 -5.15 -15.36 -14.02
N GLY A 101 -5.97 -14.61 -14.78
CA GLY A 101 -7.43 -14.75 -14.69
C GLY A 101 -8.05 -14.12 -13.45
N ARG A 102 -7.51 -12.97 -12.99
CA ARG A 102 -8.01 -12.23 -11.82
C ARG A 102 -9.53 -12.20 -11.73
N LYS A 103 -10.06 -12.72 -10.65
CA LYS A 103 -11.46 -12.59 -10.29
C LYS A 103 -11.57 -11.88 -8.95
N THR A 104 -12.35 -10.81 -8.91
CA THR A 104 -12.67 -10.10 -7.65
C THR A 104 -13.30 -11.08 -6.66
N ALA A 105 -12.73 -11.14 -5.46
CA ALA A 105 -13.30 -11.91 -4.36
C ALA A 105 -14.49 -11.17 -3.76
N ARG A 106 -15.61 -11.83 -3.62
CA ARG A 106 -16.86 -11.26 -3.07
C ARG A 106 -17.40 -12.09 -1.92
N THR A 107 -17.56 -13.37 -2.14
CA THR A 107 -18.03 -14.32 -1.14
C THR A 107 -16.91 -14.72 -0.17
N PRO A 108 -17.23 -15.21 1.02
CA PRO A 108 -16.23 -15.78 1.94
C PRO A 108 -15.34 -16.84 1.27
N ALA A 109 -15.93 -17.71 0.43
CA ALA A 109 -15.19 -18.74 -0.31
C ALA A 109 -14.20 -18.14 -1.32
N ASP A 110 -14.55 -17.04 -2.01
CA ASP A 110 -13.61 -16.36 -2.91
C ASP A 110 -12.40 -15.81 -2.14
N TYR A 111 -12.62 -15.19 -0.96
CA TYR A 111 -11.55 -14.67 -0.11
C TYR A 111 -10.63 -15.79 0.36
N ALA A 112 -11.19 -16.91 0.84
CA ALA A 112 -10.44 -18.10 1.23
C ALA A 112 -9.59 -18.62 0.06
N ARG A 113 -10.18 -18.77 -1.13
CA ARG A 113 -9.47 -19.26 -2.31
C ARG A 113 -8.30 -18.38 -2.74
N GLN A 114 -8.44 -17.05 -2.67
CA GLN A 114 -7.32 -16.14 -2.96
C GLN A 114 -6.18 -16.27 -1.94
N ALA A 115 -6.50 -16.51 -0.68
CA ALA A 115 -5.50 -16.75 0.36
C ALA A 115 -4.77 -18.09 0.14
N GLU A 116 -5.46 -19.16 -0.20
CA GLU A 116 -4.85 -20.44 -0.56
C GLU A 116 -3.85 -20.30 -1.70
N ILE A 117 -4.23 -19.62 -2.79
CA ILE A 117 -3.35 -19.35 -3.95
C ILE A 117 -2.07 -18.61 -3.52
N ALA A 118 -2.19 -17.65 -2.59
CA ALA A 118 -1.03 -16.94 -2.08
C ALA A 118 -0.13 -17.85 -1.24
N VAL A 119 -0.71 -18.70 -0.39
CA VAL A 119 0.02 -19.66 0.44
C VAL A 119 0.69 -20.75 -0.40
N GLU A 120 0.04 -21.26 -1.45
CA GLU A 120 0.61 -22.18 -2.43
C GLU A 120 1.87 -21.60 -3.10
N LYS A 121 1.91 -20.27 -3.31
CA LYS A 121 3.08 -19.54 -3.82
C LYS A 121 4.16 -19.22 -2.77
N GLY A 122 3.98 -19.69 -1.54
CA GLY A 122 4.97 -19.57 -0.47
C GLY A 122 4.80 -18.37 0.44
N PHE A 123 3.78 -17.52 0.28
CA PHE A 123 3.52 -16.42 1.20
C PHE A 123 3.07 -16.94 2.57
N ARG A 124 3.52 -16.27 3.62
CA ARG A 124 3.16 -16.57 5.01
C ARG A 124 2.38 -15.44 5.67
N ALA A 125 1.99 -14.44 4.89
CA ALA A 125 1.12 -13.37 5.31
C ALA A 125 0.27 -12.91 4.12
N VAL A 126 -1.00 -12.60 4.39
CA VAL A 126 -2.00 -12.16 3.41
C VAL A 126 -2.66 -10.88 3.89
N LYS A 127 -2.87 -9.93 2.98
CA LYS A 127 -3.52 -8.64 3.28
C LYS A 127 -4.74 -8.42 2.42
N TYR A 128 -5.83 -8.04 3.07
CA TYR A 128 -7.13 -7.80 2.46
C TYR A 128 -7.78 -6.52 2.97
N ASN A 129 -8.53 -5.85 2.11
CA ASN A 129 -9.64 -5.01 2.53
C ASN A 129 -10.93 -5.82 2.47
N PHE A 130 -11.43 -6.21 3.63
CA PHE A 130 -12.65 -7.03 3.75
C PHE A 130 -13.94 -6.22 3.59
N LEU A 131 -13.82 -4.88 3.64
CA LEU A 131 -14.92 -3.92 3.57
C LEU A 131 -15.11 -3.32 2.16
N THR A 132 -14.39 -3.77 1.14
CA THR A 132 -14.42 -3.12 -0.19
C THR A 132 -15.64 -3.49 -1.01
N PHE A 133 -15.96 -4.77 -1.11
CA PHE A 133 -16.93 -5.27 -2.09
C PHE A 133 -18.22 -5.78 -1.45
N LYS A 134 -19.34 -5.49 -2.09
CA LYS A 134 -20.61 -6.18 -1.82
C LYS A 134 -20.53 -7.62 -2.30
N GLU A 135 -21.35 -8.50 -1.77
CA GLU A 135 -21.31 -9.92 -2.12
C GLU A 135 -21.83 -10.15 -3.54
N ASP A 136 -22.87 -9.46 -3.93
CA ASP A 136 -23.49 -9.52 -5.24
C ASP A 136 -22.67 -8.78 -6.31
N GLU A 137 -22.78 -7.45 -6.34
CA GLU A 137 -22.06 -6.60 -7.28
C GLU A 137 -21.67 -5.26 -6.63
N GLY A 138 -20.65 -4.59 -7.20
CA GLY A 138 -20.25 -3.27 -6.79
C GLY A 138 -19.33 -3.22 -5.57
N ARG A 139 -19.21 -2.00 -5.06
CA ARG A 139 -18.43 -1.67 -3.86
C ARG A 139 -19.31 -0.99 -2.85
N TYR A 140 -18.98 -1.17 -1.58
CA TYR A 140 -19.57 -0.34 -0.54
C TYR A 140 -19.10 1.11 -0.70
N PRO A 141 -20.01 2.10 -0.75
CA PRO A 141 -19.62 3.50 -0.76
C PRO A 141 -18.97 3.88 0.57
N ARG A 142 -18.10 4.91 0.55
CA ARG A 142 -17.42 5.37 1.77
C ARG A 142 -18.39 5.79 2.87
N THR A 143 -19.53 6.33 2.50
CA THR A 143 -20.58 6.76 3.45
C THR A 143 -21.18 5.60 4.25
N GLU A 144 -21.09 4.37 3.76
CA GLU A 144 -21.51 3.17 4.48
C GLU A 144 -20.39 2.56 5.34
N GLN A 145 -19.17 3.12 5.26
CA GLN A 145 -17.99 2.66 6.01
C GLN A 145 -17.65 3.55 7.21
N THR A 146 -18.45 4.58 7.48
CA THR A 146 -18.27 5.54 8.58
C THR A 146 -19.43 5.50 9.57
N ALA A 147 -19.25 6.09 10.73
CA ALA A 147 -20.13 6.05 11.88
C ALA A 147 -20.28 4.63 12.45
N TYR A 148 -21.36 3.93 12.15
CA TYR A 148 -21.54 2.53 12.49
C TYR A 148 -21.63 1.71 11.21
N LEU A 149 -20.87 0.62 11.15
CA LEU A 149 -21.05 -0.38 10.10
C LEU A 149 -22.37 -1.10 10.34
N ASP A 150 -23.15 -1.20 9.27
CA ASP A 150 -24.38 -1.99 9.29
C ASP A 150 -24.10 -3.42 9.76
N PRO A 151 -24.94 -4.02 10.61
CA PRO A 151 -24.75 -5.39 11.11
C PRO A 151 -24.55 -6.43 9.99
N GLU A 152 -25.35 -6.41 8.94
CA GLU A 152 -25.21 -7.36 7.82
C GLU A 152 -23.87 -7.17 7.08
N TYR A 153 -23.41 -5.92 6.96
CA TYR A 153 -22.11 -5.60 6.38
C TYR A 153 -20.95 -6.10 7.25
N LEU A 154 -21.07 -5.92 8.56
CA LEU A 154 -20.07 -6.40 9.53
C LEU A 154 -20.04 -7.94 9.57
N ASP A 155 -21.19 -8.59 9.55
CA ASP A 155 -21.33 -10.05 9.52
C ASP A 155 -20.68 -10.65 8.25
N LEU A 156 -20.90 -10.02 7.09
CA LEU A 156 -20.25 -10.43 5.85
C LEU A 156 -18.71 -10.28 5.92
N ALA A 157 -18.23 -9.19 6.48
CA ALA A 157 -16.79 -8.97 6.66
C ALA A 157 -16.21 -10.01 7.63
N GLU A 158 -16.90 -10.33 8.71
CA GLU A 158 -16.52 -11.38 9.66
C GLU A 158 -16.47 -12.74 8.99
N ALA A 159 -17.49 -13.11 8.22
CA ALA A 159 -17.54 -14.38 7.49
C ALA A 159 -16.35 -14.55 6.53
N ARG A 160 -15.95 -13.47 5.85
CA ARG A 160 -14.76 -13.44 4.97
C ARG A 160 -13.47 -13.68 5.77
N ILE A 161 -13.30 -12.99 6.91
CA ILE A 161 -12.11 -13.17 7.76
C ILE A 161 -12.06 -14.59 8.30
N ALA A 162 -13.19 -15.13 8.77
CA ALA A 162 -13.31 -16.50 9.28
C ALA A 162 -12.90 -17.51 8.20
N ALA A 163 -13.44 -17.37 6.98
CA ALA A 163 -13.13 -18.26 5.87
C ALA A 163 -11.64 -18.21 5.49
N VAL A 164 -11.04 -17.04 5.47
CA VAL A 164 -9.59 -16.89 5.23
C VAL A 164 -8.80 -17.59 6.35
N ARG A 165 -9.15 -17.36 7.62
CA ARG A 165 -8.45 -17.96 8.77
C ARG A 165 -8.57 -19.49 8.76
N GLU A 166 -9.72 -20.02 8.45
CA GLU A 166 -9.94 -21.46 8.31
C GLU A 166 -9.07 -22.06 7.19
N ALA A 167 -9.06 -21.42 6.01
CA ALA A 167 -8.33 -21.89 4.85
C ALA A 167 -6.80 -21.88 5.04
N VAL A 168 -6.24 -20.85 5.69
CA VAL A 168 -4.78 -20.70 5.80
C VAL A 168 -4.20 -21.20 7.14
N GLY A 169 -5.05 -21.53 8.11
CA GLY A 169 -4.64 -21.99 9.44
C GLY A 169 -3.94 -20.91 10.28
N SER A 170 -3.50 -21.27 11.48
CA SER A 170 -2.94 -20.32 12.47
C SER A 170 -1.52 -19.83 12.17
N LYS A 171 -0.81 -20.45 11.23
CA LYS A 171 0.60 -20.15 10.92
C LYS A 171 0.78 -19.09 9.84
N VAL A 172 -0.30 -18.61 9.23
CA VAL A 172 -0.29 -17.54 8.23
C VAL A 172 -0.85 -16.28 8.86
N ASP A 173 -0.13 -15.20 8.75
CA ASP A 173 -0.55 -13.90 9.25
C ASP A 173 -1.66 -13.31 8.37
N ILE A 174 -2.69 -12.73 8.99
CA ILE A 174 -3.74 -11.97 8.31
C ILE A 174 -3.58 -10.51 8.68
N ILE A 175 -3.59 -9.65 7.67
CA ILE A 175 -3.50 -8.21 7.79
C ILE A 175 -4.79 -7.61 7.28
N LEU A 176 -5.40 -6.74 8.08
CA LEU A 176 -6.55 -5.92 7.66
C LEU A 176 -6.06 -4.63 7.02
N GLU A 177 -6.73 -4.20 5.97
CA GLU A 177 -6.45 -2.97 5.24
C GLU A 177 -7.74 -2.20 5.01
N ASN A 178 -7.78 -0.89 5.32
CA ASN A 178 -9.00 -0.08 5.09
C ASN A 178 -8.78 1.16 4.22
N HIS A 179 -7.56 1.51 3.85
CA HIS A 179 -7.25 2.69 3.02
C HIS A 179 -7.88 3.99 3.56
N CYS A 180 -7.92 4.17 4.87
CA CYS A 180 -8.53 5.33 5.52
C CYS A 180 -10.02 5.54 5.20
N TYR A 181 -10.77 4.48 4.88
CA TYR A 181 -12.18 4.60 4.50
C TYR A 181 -13.12 4.56 5.70
N THR A 182 -12.67 4.06 6.83
CA THR A 182 -13.40 4.07 8.09
C THR A 182 -13.06 5.30 8.92
N ASP A 183 -13.99 5.71 9.79
CA ASP A 183 -13.72 6.66 10.88
C ASP A 183 -13.32 5.91 12.16
N ALA A 184 -13.03 6.65 13.22
CA ALA A 184 -12.58 6.06 14.48
C ALA A 184 -13.56 5.05 15.07
N GLN A 185 -14.86 5.31 14.94
CA GLN A 185 -15.89 4.46 15.52
C GLN A 185 -16.08 3.15 14.74
N SER A 186 -16.23 3.22 13.43
CA SER A 186 -16.34 2.03 12.58
C SER A 186 -15.05 1.22 12.57
N ALA A 187 -13.87 1.87 12.66
CA ALA A 187 -12.60 1.19 12.78
C ALA A 187 -12.49 0.38 14.08
N VAL A 188 -12.93 0.95 15.21
CA VAL A 188 -12.97 0.23 16.50
C VAL A 188 -13.96 -0.93 16.47
N GLN A 189 -15.15 -0.73 15.88
CA GLN A 189 -16.16 -1.77 15.72
C GLN A 189 -15.60 -2.95 14.91
N PHE A 190 -15.04 -2.68 13.75
CA PHE A 190 -14.45 -3.70 12.88
C PHE A 190 -13.23 -4.39 13.53
N GLY A 191 -12.33 -3.63 14.14
CA GLY A 191 -11.16 -4.17 14.81
C GLY A 191 -11.51 -5.08 15.98
N ASN A 192 -12.51 -4.71 16.80
CA ASN A 192 -12.99 -5.55 17.90
C ASN A 192 -13.60 -6.86 17.42
N MET A 193 -14.38 -6.84 16.34
CA MET A 193 -14.92 -8.04 15.71
C MET A 193 -13.78 -8.93 15.19
N ALA A 194 -12.81 -8.38 14.48
CA ALA A 194 -11.74 -9.11 13.85
C ALA A 194 -10.70 -9.68 14.82
N LYS A 195 -10.57 -9.12 16.03
CA LYS A 195 -9.54 -9.48 17.03
C LYS A 195 -9.44 -10.97 17.32
N LYS A 196 -10.58 -11.68 17.37
CA LYS A 196 -10.64 -13.12 17.68
C LYS A 196 -9.99 -14.01 16.60
N TYR A 197 -9.72 -13.46 15.41
CA TYR A 197 -9.12 -14.21 14.29
C TYR A 197 -7.58 -14.08 14.23
N GLY A 198 -6.92 -13.52 15.25
CA GLY A 198 -5.46 -13.44 15.32
C GLY A 198 -4.88 -12.57 14.22
N ILE A 199 -5.38 -11.35 14.09
CA ILE A 199 -4.92 -10.36 13.12
C ILE A 199 -3.54 -9.85 13.52
N LEU A 200 -2.59 -9.80 12.57
CA LEU A 200 -1.24 -9.32 12.81
C LEU A 200 -1.22 -7.80 13.06
N TYR A 201 -1.84 -7.04 12.18
CA TYR A 201 -2.06 -5.60 12.34
C TYR A 201 -3.22 -5.12 11.46
N TYR A 202 -3.67 -3.91 11.75
CA TYR A 202 -4.74 -3.22 11.06
C TYR A 202 -4.18 -1.95 10.41
N GLU A 203 -4.07 -1.95 9.07
CA GLU A 203 -3.46 -0.92 8.26
C GLU A 203 -4.48 0.15 7.88
N GLU A 204 -4.07 1.40 8.02
CA GLU A 204 -4.84 2.58 7.62
C GLU A 204 -6.32 2.56 8.05
N PRO A 205 -6.60 2.34 9.35
CA PRO A 205 -8.00 2.30 9.81
C PRO A 205 -8.70 3.65 9.66
N VAL A 206 -7.97 4.76 9.86
CA VAL A 206 -8.51 6.12 9.80
C VAL A 206 -7.57 7.06 9.05
N VAL A 207 -8.09 8.21 8.64
CA VAL A 207 -7.29 9.28 8.03
C VAL A 207 -6.24 9.78 9.05
N PRO A 208 -4.95 9.87 8.68
CA PRO A 208 -3.95 10.48 9.54
C PRO A 208 -4.21 12.00 9.65
N HIS A 209 -4.13 12.54 10.83
CA HIS A 209 -4.26 13.97 11.13
C HIS A 209 -2.91 14.58 11.52
#